data_17a8d49889e0be623e280e83b710f8ab
#
_entry.id   17a8d49889e0be623e280e83b710f8ab
#
_cell.length_a   1.000
_cell.length_b   1.000
_cell.length_c   1.000
_cell.angle_alpha   90.00
_cell.angle_beta   90.00
_cell.angle_gamma   90.00
#
_symmetry.space_group_name_H-M   'P 1'
#
loop_
_entity.id
_entity.type
_entity.pdbx_description
1 polymer ?
#
loop_
_entity_poly.entity_id
_entity_poly.type
_entity_poly.pdbx_seq_one_letter_code
_entity_poly.pdbx_strand_id
1 'polypeptide(L)' 'MDDFLVTFDHLHSVPGWGARPGFCHRGARALCERYGLDWPAIVRAGGVMASVLIATGDGMALHLVEHARKEVSRGQQ' A
#
# COMPACT_ATOMS: atom_id res chain seq x y z
N MET A 1 5.48 -5.00 -16.92
CA MET A 1 5.98 -4.51 -15.64
C MET A 1 5.67 -5.54 -14.56
N ASP A 2 6.67 -5.87 -13.77
CA ASP A 2 6.49 -6.88 -12.75
C ASP A 2 5.69 -6.37 -11.57
N ASP A 3 4.82 -7.23 -11.05
CA ASP A 3 4.06 -6.91 -9.85
C ASP A 3 4.98 -7.07 -8.63
N PHE A 4 4.60 -6.48 -7.52
CA PHE A 4 5.35 -6.60 -6.28
C PHE A 4 4.44 -6.41 -5.08
N LEU A 5 4.88 -6.89 -3.93
CA LEU A 5 4.11 -6.80 -2.70
C LEU A 5 4.35 -5.45 -2.03
N VAL A 6 3.26 -4.71 -1.81
CA VAL A 6 3.30 -3.48 -1.02
C VAL A 6 3.10 -3.88 0.44
N THR A 7 4.17 -3.79 1.22
CA THR A 7 4.19 -4.29 2.60
C THR A 7 3.70 -3.24 3.59
N PHE A 8 3.49 -3.66 4.83
CA PHE A 8 3.15 -2.72 5.89
C PHE A 8 4.29 -1.75 6.19
N ASP A 9 5.55 -2.14 5.94
CA ASP A 9 6.67 -1.22 6.06
C ASP A 9 6.53 -0.07 5.07
N HIS A 10 6.15 -0.36 3.84
CA HIS A 10 5.87 0.68 2.85
C HIS A 10 4.73 1.58 3.30
N LEU A 11 3.70 0.96 3.87
CA LEU A 11 2.53 1.68 4.36
C LEU A 11 2.91 2.68 5.44
N HIS A 12 3.76 2.26 6.38
CA HIS A 12 4.15 3.09 7.52
C HIS A 12 5.11 4.20 7.14
N SER A 13 5.86 4.05 6.06
CA SER A 13 6.88 5.03 5.65
C SER A 13 6.40 6.01 4.60
N VAL A 14 5.21 5.82 4.02
CA VAL A 14 4.71 6.72 2.98
C VAL A 14 4.53 8.14 3.54
N PRO A 15 4.92 9.17 2.78
CA PRO A 15 4.68 10.55 3.21
C PRO A 15 3.18 10.77 3.44
N GLY A 16 2.83 11.33 4.58
CA GLY A 16 1.46 11.45 4.98
C GLY A 16 0.67 12.48 4.20
N TRP A 17 -0.63 12.32 4.21
CA TRP A 17 -1.55 13.27 3.62
C TRP A 17 -1.94 14.38 4.59
N GLY A 18 -1.48 14.30 5.82
CA GLY A 18 -1.76 15.28 6.84
C GLY A 18 -0.54 15.55 7.68
N ALA A 19 -0.73 15.79 8.96
CA ALA A 19 0.34 16.15 9.88
C ALA A 19 1.32 15.03 10.18
N ARG A 20 0.93 13.78 9.91
CA ARG A 20 1.77 12.62 10.24
C ARG A 20 2.25 11.91 8.99
N PRO A 21 3.52 11.49 8.95
CA PRO A 21 3.96 10.59 7.90
C PRO A 21 3.37 9.20 8.12
N GLY A 22 3.23 8.46 7.04
CA GLY A 22 2.74 7.09 7.10
C GLY A 22 1.24 6.97 6.91
N PHE A 23 0.84 5.78 6.48
CA PHE A 23 -0.56 5.44 6.24
C PHE A 23 -0.99 4.55 7.41
N CYS A 24 -2.03 4.91 8.14
CA CYS A 24 -2.42 4.15 9.32
C CYS A 24 -3.22 2.90 8.94
N HIS A 25 -3.18 1.89 9.83
CA HIS A 25 -3.91 0.63 9.61
C HIS A 25 -5.42 0.86 9.47
N ARG A 26 -5.95 1.84 10.19
CA ARG A 26 -7.36 2.17 10.10
C ARG A 26 -7.74 2.64 8.70
N GLY A 27 -6.92 3.51 8.13
CA GLY A 27 -7.13 4.00 6.78
C GLY A 27 -6.99 2.90 5.73
N ALA A 28 -5.99 2.04 5.92
CA ALA A 28 -5.77 0.91 5.03
C ALA A 28 -6.94 -0.08 5.08
N ARG A 29 -7.45 -0.36 6.26
CA ARG A 29 -8.60 -1.23 6.42
C ARG A 29 -9.84 -0.64 5.75
N ALA A 30 -10.05 0.66 5.92
CA ALA A 30 -11.18 1.35 5.30
C ALA A 30 -11.08 1.30 3.78
N LEU A 31 -9.88 1.45 3.25
CA LEU A 31 -9.63 1.33 1.81
C LEU A 31 -10.00 -0.07 1.31
N CYS A 32 -9.59 -1.10 2.05
CA CYS A 32 -9.91 -2.48 1.69
C CYS A 32 -11.41 -2.73 1.71
N GLU A 33 -12.12 -2.25 2.71
CA GLU A 33 -13.56 -2.40 2.80
C GLU A 33 -14.25 -1.69 1.63
N ARG A 34 -13.78 -0.51 1.27
CA ARG A 34 -14.37 0.27 0.20
C ARG A 34 -14.28 -0.44 -1.14
N TYR A 35 -13.19 -1.16 -1.39
CA TYR A 35 -12.96 -1.80 -2.68
C TYR A 35 -13.12 -3.33 -2.63
N GLY A 36 -13.65 -3.85 -1.54
CA GLY A 36 -13.92 -5.27 -1.44
C GLY A 36 -12.70 -6.15 -1.30
N LEU A 37 -11.60 -5.61 -0.78
CA LEU A 37 -10.38 -6.37 -0.56
C LEU A 37 -10.44 -7.09 0.79
N ASP A 38 -9.81 -8.27 0.84
CA ASP A 38 -9.83 -9.12 2.03
C ASP A 38 -8.73 -8.69 3.01
N TRP A 39 -9.08 -7.86 3.98
CA TRP A 39 -8.13 -7.36 4.96
C TRP A 39 -7.43 -8.48 5.75
N PRO A 40 -8.15 -9.49 6.30
CA PRO A 40 -7.45 -10.57 7.02
C PRO A 40 -6.42 -11.31 6.16
N ALA A 41 -6.71 -11.52 4.88
CA ALA A 41 -5.76 -12.17 3.98
C ALA A 41 -4.54 -11.28 3.76
N ILE A 42 -4.74 -9.98 3.65
CA ILE A 42 -3.66 -9.01 3.49
C ILE A 42 -2.75 -9.04 4.71
N VAL A 43 -3.32 -9.07 5.90
CA VAL A 43 -2.55 -9.15 7.14
C VAL A 43 -1.71 -10.42 7.18
N ARG A 44 -2.29 -11.55 6.80
CA ARG A 44 -1.56 -12.83 6.78
C ARG A 44 -0.42 -12.83 5.77
N ALA A 45 -0.63 -12.19 4.63
CA ALA A 45 0.38 -12.12 3.57
C ALA A 45 1.47 -11.08 3.85
N GLY A 46 1.23 -10.17 4.78
CA GLY A 46 2.17 -9.09 5.10
C GLY A 46 2.06 -7.88 4.19
N GLY A 47 1.05 -7.84 3.32
CA GLY A 47 0.85 -6.73 2.40
C GLY A 47 -0.11 -7.10 1.29
N VAL A 48 -0.16 -6.26 0.26
CA VAL A 48 -1.05 -6.43 -0.88
C VAL A 48 -0.28 -6.17 -2.17
N MET A 49 -0.59 -6.93 -3.22
CA MET A 49 0.10 -6.76 -4.50
C MET A 49 -0.21 -5.40 -5.11
N ALA A 50 0.80 -4.79 -5.71
CA ALA A 50 0.66 -3.47 -6.32
C ALA A 50 -0.43 -3.44 -7.39
N SER A 51 -0.54 -4.50 -8.18
CA SER A 51 -1.56 -4.58 -9.23
C SER A 51 -2.98 -4.49 -8.67
N VAL A 52 -3.20 -5.04 -7.48
CA VAL A 52 -4.51 -4.99 -6.82
C VAL A 52 -4.83 -3.54 -6.44
N LEU A 53 -3.86 -2.82 -5.89
CA LEU A 53 -4.05 -1.43 -5.52
C LEU A 53 -4.26 -0.54 -6.75
N ILE A 54 -3.50 -0.77 -7.80
CA ILE A 54 -3.63 -0.01 -9.04
C ILE A 54 -5.02 -0.20 -9.64
N ALA A 55 -5.54 -1.41 -9.56
CA ALA A 55 -6.85 -1.74 -10.11
C ALA A 55 -7.99 -0.98 -9.41
N THR A 56 -7.79 -0.53 -8.18
CA THR A 56 -8.82 0.26 -7.48
C THR A 56 -9.00 1.65 -8.10
N GLY A 57 -7.96 2.20 -8.71
CA GLY A 57 -7.97 3.56 -9.23
C GLY A 57 -7.99 4.63 -8.15
N ASP A 58 -7.86 4.25 -6.90
CA ASP A 58 -7.90 5.18 -5.76
C ASP A 58 -6.61 5.99 -5.69
N GLY A 59 -6.72 7.32 -5.53
CA GLY A 59 -5.56 8.21 -5.50
C GLY A 59 -4.59 7.89 -4.37
N MET A 60 -5.09 7.53 -3.19
CA MET A 60 -4.22 7.17 -2.07
C MET A 60 -3.53 5.84 -2.32
N ALA A 61 -4.24 4.88 -2.91
CA ALA A 61 -3.65 3.58 -3.26
C ALA A 61 -2.53 3.76 -4.29
N LEU A 62 -2.75 4.59 -5.29
CA LEU A 62 -1.73 4.87 -6.31
C LEU A 62 -0.51 5.56 -5.71
N HIS A 63 -0.74 6.48 -4.79
CA HIS A 63 0.35 7.15 -4.07
C HIS A 63 1.18 6.15 -3.27
N LEU A 64 0.52 5.23 -2.59
CA LEU A 64 1.18 4.19 -1.82
C LEU A 64 2.02 3.28 -2.72
N VAL A 65 1.48 2.88 -3.86
CA VAL A 65 2.21 2.05 -4.83
C VAL A 65 3.46 2.77 -5.33
N GLU A 66 3.32 4.05 -5.65
CA GLU A 66 4.46 4.84 -6.12
C GLU A 66 5.57 4.92 -5.08
N HIS A 67 5.20 5.15 -3.82
CA HIS A 67 6.16 5.16 -2.73
C HIS A 67 6.83 3.80 -2.57
N ALA A 68 6.05 2.74 -2.57
CA ALA A 68 6.57 1.38 -2.41
C ALA A 68 7.52 1.01 -3.56
N ARG A 69 7.20 1.43 -4.76
CA ARG A 69 8.05 1.19 -5.93
C ARG A 69 9.42 1.81 -5.74
N LYS A 70 9.47 3.03 -5.22
CA LYS A 70 10.74 3.71 -4.94
C LYS A 70 11.53 2.98 -3.87
N GLU A 71 10.85 2.51 -2.83
CA GLU A 71 11.51 1.78 -1.74
C GLU A 71 12.06 0.44 -2.21
N VAL A 72 11.34 -0.27 -3.06
CA VAL A 72 11.81 -1.53 -3.62
C VAL A 72 13.05 -1.30 -4.48
N SER A 73 13.04 -0.26 -5.33
CA SER A 73 14.19 0.07 -6.16
C SER A 73 15.43 0.38 -5.32
N ARG A 74 15.24 1.10 -4.22
CA ARG A 74 16.36 1.45 -3.33
C ARG A 74 16.90 0.23 -2.60
N GLY A 75 16.03 -0.72 -2.26
CA GLY A 75 16.43 -1.92 -1.55
C GLY A 75 17.12 -2.97 -2.39
N GLN A 76 17.13 -2.81 -3.71
CA GLN A 76 17.68 -3.80 -4.62
C GLN A 76 19.12 -3.55 -5.02
N GLN A 77 19.81 -2.77 -4.29
CA GLN A 77 21.20 -2.46 -4.62
C GLN A 77 22.17 -3.57 -4.33
#